data_d90bf60f27ea4d7e8ff6520a3e6be291
#
_entry.id   d90bf60f27ea4d7e8ff6520a3e6be291
#
_cell.length_a   1.000
_cell.length_b   1.000
_cell.length_c   1.000
_cell.angle_alpha   90.00
_cell.angle_beta   90.00
_cell.angle_gamma   90.00
#
_symmetry.space_group_name_H-M   'P 1'
#
loop_
_entity.id
_entity.type
_entity.pdbx_description
1 polymer ?
#
loop_
_entity_poly.entity_id
_entity_poly.type
_entity_poly.pdbx_seq_one_letter_code
_entity_poly.pdbx_strand_id
1 'polypeptide(L)'
;MAKKLISVWLSLTILLFSSISIYAGDNVRGDFFIKDISINGQQIINYQMDDPFFLYKNTTYLPLNAEMGKILGLKIELDMESRTLKLWKAESTQTQLSQRWMKNNKQDVKTEIANNVSVIAYETANNEKAAEKADDTESETGSDDELQSDQETVIELPKLEAKQVDLKGLPVLVKGTVPYIPVAAITSNGLFGWDVYFDSYTGIYISTKEGIKAKSLFNEPRSRYNRGLVSYIKKYNSSYTTDKAQNLVFLFQHEANIYGVDQTLLLAVAHRESTFNPSAKSSSGSLGMMQIMPSTAARYGISSTQLLDPHVNIEFGAKYLKERIDAYGGNVTKALSAYNQGSVAVNRGSYSTRYAAKIISTQSNLKTYLSSGGYGTGK
;
A
#
# COMPACT_ATOMS: atom_id res chain seq x y z
N MET A 1 27.56 68.99 -9.39
CA MET A 1 27.63 67.55 -9.75
C MET A 1 26.60 66.78 -8.94
N ALA A 2 25.46 66.51 -9.51
CA ALA A 2 24.36 65.82 -8.86
C ALA A 2 24.30 64.40 -9.38
N LYS A 3 24.54 63.42 -8.50
CA LYS A 3 24.36 61.99 -8.80
C LYS A 3 22.89 61.63 -8.63
N LYS A 4 22.23 61.30 -9.74
CA LYS A 4 20.88 60.71 -9.76
C LYS A 4 20.95 59.27 -9.27
N LEU A 5 20.31 58.98 -8.12
CA LEU A 5 19.98 57.61 -7.70
C LEU A 5 18.73 57.16 -8.45
N ILE A 6 18.87 56.17 -9.28
CA ILE A 6 17.76 55.45 -9.89
C ILE A 6 17.35 54.35 -8.91
N SER A 7 16.23 54.52 -8.22
CA SER A 7 15.60 53.47 -7.44
C SER A 7 14.81 52.52 -8.37
N VAL A 8 15.34 51.30 -8.51
CA VAL A 8 14.61 50.21 -9.20
C VAL A 8 13.58 49.69 -8.23
N TRP A 9 12.31 49.94 -8.44
CA TRP A 9 11.21 49.28 -7.78
C TRP A 9 11.05 47.92 -8.40
N LEU A 10 11.48 46.86 -7.66
CA LEU A 10 11.17 45.48 -7.97
C LEU A 10 9.75 45.22 -7.49
N SER A 11 8.78 45.32 -8.39
CA SER A 11 7.40 44.92 -8.12
C SER A 11 7.36 43.37 -8.05
N LEU A 12 7.33 42.86 -6.81
CA LEU A 12 7.08 41.49 -6.51
C LEU A 12 5.59 41.19 -6.79
N THR A 13 5.25 40.80 -8.00
CA THR A 13 3.95 40.21 -8.31
C THR A 13 3.88 38.86 -7.65
N ILE A 14 3.26 38.81 -6.47
CA ILE A 14 2.81 37.57 -5.86
C ILE A 14 1.68 37.03 -6.77
N LEU A 15 2.01 36.13 -7.66
CA LEU A 15 1.03 35.29 -8.34
C LEU A 15 0.40 34.40 -7.25
N LEU A 16 -0.74 34.83 -6.74
CA LEU A 16 -1.69 34.00 -6.06
C LEU A 16 -2.16 32.94 -7.08
N PHE A 17 -1.49 31.81 -7.13
CA PHE A 17 -2.07 30.63 -7.74
C PHE A 17 -3.27 30.22 -6.90
N SER A 18 -4.45 30.78 -7.24
CA SER A 18 -5.70 30.10 -6.94
C SER A 18 -5.55 28.70 -7.53
N SER A 19 -5.64 27.67 -6.69
CA SER A 19 -5.76 26.29 -7.12
C SER A 19 -7.09 26.14 -7.88
N ILE A 20 -7.11 26.58 -9.14
CA ILE A 20 -8.16 26.21 -10.05
C ILE A 20 -8.00 24.70 -10.20
N SER A 21 -9.01 23.96 -9.79
CA SER A 21 -9.11 22.51 -10.09
C SER A 21 -9.03 22.39 -11.61
N ILE A 22 -7.87 22.00 -12.12
CA ILE A 22 -7.54 22.00 -13.55
C ILE A 22 -8.22 20.81 -14.23
N TYR A 23 -8.75 19.89 -13.42
CA TYR A 23 -9.50 18.73 -13.83
C TYR A 23 -10.99 19.01 -13.70
N ALA A 24 -11.64 19.42 -14.78
CA ALA A 24 -13.10 19.47 -14.85
C ALA A 24 -13.68 18.06 -15.03
N GLY A 25 -13.33 17.15 -14.12
CA GLY A 25 -13.79 15.78 -14.13
C GLY A 25 -14.67 15.46 -12.91
N ASP A 26 -15.38 14.36 -12.99
CA ASP A 26 -16.22 13.90 -11.87
C ASP A 26 -15.34 13.52 -10.68
N ASN A 27 -15.76 13.96 -9.49
CA ASN A 27 -15.20 13.48 -8.24
C ASN A 27 -15.58 12.02 -8.04
N VAL A 28 -14.60 11.17 -7.83
CA VAL A 28 -14.80 9.76 -7.58
C VAL A 28 -14.14 9.33 -6.28
N ARG A 29 -14.61 8.22 -5.73
CA ARG A 29 -14.02 7.60 -4.55
C ARG A 29 -13.50 6.22 -4.89
N GLY A 30 -12.31 5.93 -4.43
CA GLY A 30 -11.73 4.60 -4.44
C GLY A 30 -11.66 4.04 -3.03
N ASP A 31 -11.74 2.72 -2.92
CA ASP A 31 -11.56 2.01 -1.66
C ASP A 31 -10.07 1.84 -1.39
N PHE A 32 -9.64 2.09 -0.15
CA PHE A 32 -8.24 1.91 0.23
C PHE A 32 -7.79 0.46 -0.05
N PHE A 33 -6.61 0.29 -0.66
CA PHE A 33 -6.06 -1.03 -0.93
C PHE A 33 -5.38 -1.58 0.34
N ILE A 34 -6.07 -2.47 1.04
CA ILE A 34 -5.64 -3.01 2.34
C ILE A 34 -4.69 -4.20 2.25
N LYS A 35 -4.53 -4.78 1.03
CA LYS A 35 -3.64 -5.94 0.82
C LYS A 35 -2.18 -5.52 0.75
N ASP A 36 -1.29 -6.50 0.83
CA ASP A 36 0.14 -6.27 0.72
C ASP A 36 0.50 -5.76 -0.69
N ILE A 37 1.49 -4.88 -0.75
CA ILE A 37 2.11 -4.41 -1.98
C ILE A 37 3.60 -4.73 -1.87
N SER A 38 4.13 -5.43 -2.86
CA SER A 38 5.55 -5.75 -2.95
C SER A 38 6.11 -5.25 -4.28
N ILE A 39 7.18 -4.47 -4.23
CA ILE A 39 7.89 -4.01 -5.43
C ILE A 39 9.33 -4.54 -5.33
N ASN A 40 9.75 -5.31 -6.32
CA ASN A 40 11.07 -5.95 -6.36
C ASN A 40 11.42 -6.77 -5.10
N GLY A 41 10.42 -7.38 -4.47
CA GLY A 41 10.57 -8.15 -3.24
C GLY A 41 10.56 -7.32 -1.94
N GLN A 42 10.47 -6.00 -2.03
CA GLN A 42 10.36 -5.11 -0.87
C GLN A 42 8.88 -4.78 -0.60
N GLN A 43 8.47 -4.90 0.65
CA GLN A 43 7.10 -4.56 1.05
C GLN A 43 6.90 -3.04 1.09
N ILE A 44 5.87 -2.56 0.43
CA ILE A 44 5.41 -1.17 0.47
C ILE A 44 4.25 -1.07 1.46
N ILE A 45 4.41 -0.24 2.47
CA ILE A 45 3.41 -0.07 3.51
C ILE A 45 2.41 1.01 3.08
N ASN A 46 1.31 0.61 2.48
CA ASN A 46 0.33 1.49 1.84
C ASN A 46 -0.26 2.56 2.78
N TYR A 47 -0.51 2.23 4.05
CA TYR A 47 -1.05 3.18 5.03
C TYR A 47 -0.05 4.26 5.49
N GLN A 48 1.24 4.13 5.15
CA GLN A 48 2.27 5.14 5.40
C GLN A 48 2.44 6.12 4.24
N MET A 49 1.75 5.88 3.12
CA MET A 49 1.83 6.73 1.93
C MET A 49 0.87 7.92 2.03
N ASP A 50 1.34 9.10 1.62
CA ASP A 50 0.48 10.29 1.41
C ASP A 50 -0.53 10.03 0.28
N ASP A 51 -0.07 9.30 -0.74
CA ASP A 51 -0.83 8.92 -1.91
C ASP A 51 -0.89 7.39 -1.99
N PRO A 52 -1.84 6.75 -1.32
CA PRO A 52 -1.91 5.30 -1.24
C PRO A 52 -2.43 4.68 -2.54
N PHE A 53 -2.08 3.42 -2.76
CA PHE A 53 -2.81 2.57 -3.71
C PHE A 53 -4.26 2.43 -3.25
N PHE A 54 -5.18 2.38 -4.20
CA PHE A 54 -6.60 2.19 -3.92
C PHE A 54 -7.28 1.41 -5.04
N LEU A 55 -8.50 0.93 -4.77
CA LEU A 55 -9.37 0.28 -5.74
C LEU A 55 -10.39 1.28 -6.29
N TYR A 56 -10.49 1.34 -7.61
CA TYR A 56 -11.57 2.03 -8.30
C TYR A 56 -12.13 1.10 -9.37
N LYS A 57 -13.45 0.90 -9.37
CA LYS A 57 -14.12 -0.07 -10.26
C LYS A 57 -13.44 -1.45 -10.23
N ASN A 58 -13.14 -1.93 -9.03
CA ASN A 58 -12.48 -3.21 -8.77
C ASN A 58 -11.07 -3.36 -9.39
N THR A 59 -10.43 -2.25 -9.73
CA THR A 59 -9.08 -2.22 -10.28
C THR A 59 -8.15 -1.44 -9.35
N THR A 60 -6.96 -1.96 -9.11
CA THR A 60 -5.97 -1.29 -8.28
C THR A 60 -5.28 -0.18 -9.07
N TYR A 61 -5.24 1.01 -8.47
CA TYR A 61 -4.58 2.19 -8.99
C TYR A 61 -3.27 2.45 -8.27
N LEU A 62 -2.24 2.71 -9.05
CA LEU A 62 -0.87 3.00 -8.64
C LEU A 62 -0.67 4.53 -8.64
N PRO A 63 -0.24 5.13 -7.51
CA PRO A 63 0.15 6.53 -7.48
C PRO A 63 1.46 6.76 -8.24
N LEU A 64 1.52 7.84 -9.00
CA LEU A 64 2.70 8.24 -9.76
C LEU A 64 3.24 9.57 -9.21
N ASN A 65 3.58 9.58 -7.91
CA ASN A 65 4.27 10.70 -7.27
C ASN A 65 5.80 10.52 -7.36
N ALA A 66 6.55 11.54 -6.94
CA ALA A 66 8.00 11.55 -7.01
C ALA A 66 8.68 10.42 -6.21
N GLU A 67 8.11 10.03 -5.06
CA GLU A 67 8.65 8.94 -4.23
C GLU A 67 8.45 7.58 -4.91
N MET A 68 7.25 7.33 -5.44
CA MET A 68 6.95 6.12 -6.18
C MET A 68 7.77 6.04 -7.48
N GLY A 69 8.00 7.18 -8.15
CA GLY A 69 8.91 7.25 -9.30
C GLY A 69 10.31 6.76 -8.97
N LYS A 70 10.88 7.16 -7.82
CA LYS A 70 12.18 6.68 -7.35
C LYS A 70 12.22 5.18 -7.06
N ILE A 71 11.15 4.64 -6.46
CA ILE A 71 11.03 3.21 -6.15
C ILE A 71 10.87 2.37 -7.42
N LEU A 72 10.05 2.83 -8.34
CA LEU A 72 9.77 2.14 -9.59
C LEU A 72 10.87 2.30 -10.65
N GLY A 73 11.76 3.29 -10.48
CA GLY A 73 12.70 3.69 -11.52
C GLY A 73 11.98 4.37 -12.68
N LEU A 74 11.15 5.38 -12.37
CA LEU A 74 10.44 6.20 -13.35
C LEU A 74 10.72 7.69 -13.17
N LYS A 75 10.95 8.39 -14.29
CA LYS A 75 10.69 9.81 -14.40
C LYS A 75 9.23 10.00 -14.83
N ILE A 76 8.50 10.86 -14.15
CA ILE A 76 7.06 11.09 -14.34
C ILE A 76 6.86 12.57 -14.61
N GLU A 77 6.11 12.90 -15.63
CA GLU A 77 5.75 14.27 -15.98
C GLU A 77 4.28 14.30 -16.42
N LEU A 78 3.49 15.12 -15.74
CA LEU A 78 2.12 15.40 -16.12
C LEU A 78 2.08 16.78 -16.78
N ASP A 79 1.94 16.79 -18.09
CA ASP A 79 1.77 18.01 -18.87
C ASP A 79 0.29 18.35 -18.97
N MET A 80 -0.08 19.45 -18.34
CA MET A 80 -1.48 19.88 -18.23
C MET A 80 -1.99 20.59 -19.49
N GLU A 81 -1.10 21.20 -20.26
CA GLU A 81 -1.48 21.89 -21.50
C GLU A 81 -1.81 20.87 -22.60
N SER A 82 -0.93 19.91 -22.81
CA SER A 82 -1.15 18.82 -23.76
C SER A 82 -2.03 17.69 -23.22
N ARG A 83 -2.40 17.71 -21.94
CA ARG A 83 -3.11 16.62 -21.25
C ARG A 83 -2.44 15.28 -21.43
N THR A 84 -1.14 15.24 -21.21
CA THR A 84 -0.32 14.06 -21.42
C THR A 84 0.44 13.70 -20.15
N LEU A 85 0.28 12.47 -19.70
CA LEU A 85 1.10 11.86 -18.67
C LEU A 85 2.25 11.11 -19.35
N LYS A 86 3.46 11.59 -19.17
CA LYS A 86 4.67 11.05 -19.79
C LYS A 86 5.46 10.25 -18.75
N LEU A 87 5.90 9.06 -19.15
CA LEU A 87 6.64 8.13 -18.30
C LEU A 87 7.93 7.73 -19.01
N TRP A 88 9.08 7.84 -18.33
CA TRP A 88 10.36 7.36 -18.83
C TRP A 88 10.97 6.37 -17.85
N LYS A 89 11.61 5.33 -18.37
CA LYS A 89 12.46 4.45 -17.57
C LYS A 89 13.63 5.25 -17.02
N ALA A 90 13.89 5.11 -15.74
CA ALA A 90 15.01 5.72 -15.03
C ALA A 90 15.60 4.68 -14.07
N GLU A 91 16.73 4.97 -13.47
CA GLU A 91 17.25 4.11 -12.42
C GLU A 91 16.41 4.21 -11.15
N SER A 92 16.17 3.08 -10.49
CA SER A 92 15.55 3.06 -9.17
C SER A 92 16.58 3.56 -8.15
N THR A 93 16.28 4.68 -7.51
CA THR A 93 17.16 5.33 -6.51
C THR A 93 16.72 5.09 -5.09
N GLN A 94 15.60 4.41 -4.88
CA GLN A 94 15.02 4.16 -3.57
C GLN A 94 14.35 2.78 -3.55
N THR A 95 14.57 1.99 -2.50
CA THR A 95 13.97 0.66 -2.35
C THR A 95 12.79 0.64 -1.38
N GLN A 96 12.69 1.63 -0.50
CA GLN A 96 11.67 1.72 0.53
C GLN A 96 11.07 3.12 0.56
N LEU A 97 9.83 3.22 1.06
CA LEU A 97 9.21 4.51 1.36
C LEU A 97 9.99 5.23 2.45
N SER A 98 10.05 6.56 2.34
CA SER A 98 10.51 7.40 3.45
C SER A 98 9.63 7.13 4.65
N GLN A 99 10.22 6.78 5.80
CA GLN A 99 9.46 6.49 7.02
C GLN A 99 8.68 7.73 7.44
N ARG A 100 7.39 7.69 7.23
CA ARG A 100 6.46 8.69 7.75
C ARG A 100 5.47 7.99 8.66
N TRP A 101 5.32 8.51 9.89
CA TRP A 101 4.28 8.10 10.81
C TRP A 101 2.95 8.76 10.39
N MET A 102 2.42 8.38 9.24
CA MET A 102 1.14 8.88 8.77
C MET A 102 0.06 7.84 9.05
N LYS A 103 -0.87 8.23 9.90
CA LYS A 103 -2.12 7.51 10.11
C LYS A 103 -3.07 7.82 8.96
N ASN A 104 -2.92 7.20 7.82
CA ASN A 104 -3.91 7.33 6.79
C ASN A 104 -4.95 6.20 6.93
N ASN A 105 -5.81 6.32 7.95
CA ASN A 105 -6.95 5.43 8.22
C ASN A 105 -8.14 5.75 7.30
N LYS A 106 -7.92 6.40 6.18
CA LYS A 106 -9.00 6.75 5.27
C LYS A 106 -9.41 5.52 4.48
N GLN A 107 -10.59 5.02 4.78
CA GLN A 107 -11.21 3.91 4.06
C GLN A 107 -11.55 4.27 2.61
N ASP A 108 -11.71 5.55 2.31
CA ASP A 108 -11.95 6.07 0.97
C ASP A 108 -10.86 7.05 0.52
N VAL A 109 -10.44 6.91 -0.72
CA VAL A 109 -9.52 7.83 -1.39
C VAL A 109 -10.31 8.69 -2.37
N LYS A 110 -10.40 10.00 -2.08
CA LYS A 110 -11.06 10.96 -2.96
C LYS A 110 -10.13 11.36 -4.09
N THR A 111 -10.59 11.19 -5.32
CA THR A 111 -9.86 11.53 -6.53
C THR A 111 -10.79 12.17 -7.55
N GLU A 112 -10.23 12.68 -8.63
CA GLU A 112 -10.95 13.23 -9.77
C GLU A 112 -10.60 12.42 -11.04
N ILE A 113 -11.55 12.27 -11.94
CA ILE A 113 -11.29 11.70 -13.26
C ILE A 113 -10.55 12.76 -14.09
N ALA A 114 -9.36 12.45 -14.54
CA ALA A 114 -8.64 13.31 -15.48
C ALA A 114 -9.16 13.06 -16.91
N ASN A 115 -10.08 13.92 -17.36
CA ASN A 115 -10.68 13.79 -18.68
C ASN A 115 -9.65 14.00 -19.80
N ASN A 116 -9.68 13.08 -20.78
CA ASN A 116 -8.86 13.15 -21.99
C ASN A 116 -7.33 13.22 -21.74
N VAL A 117 -6.85 12.59 -20.67
CA VAL A 117 -5.41 12.44 -20.45
C VAL A 117 -4.90 11.22 -21.18
N SER A 118 -3.96 11.44 -22.10
CA SER A 118 -3.20 10.39 -22.76
C SER A 118 -2.00 9.99 -21.91
N VAL A 119 -1.68 8.70 -21.85
CA VAL A 119 -0.47 8.21 -21.18
C VAL A 119 0.51 7.74 -22.23
N ILE A 120 1.73 8.29 -22.20
CA ILE A 120 2.81 7.95 -23.13
C ILE A 120 4.01 7.44 -22.34
N ALA A 121 4.46 6.23 -22.65
CA ALA A 121 5.70 5.66 -22.16
C ALA A 121 6.82 5.84 -23.20
N TYR A 122 7.99 6.24 -22.73
CA TYR A 122 9.19 6.37 -23.55
C TYR A 122 10.15 5.24 -23.19
N GLU A 123 10.38 4.34 -24.14
CA GLU A 123 11.26 3.17 -23.99
C GLU A 123 12.45 3.30 -24.92
N THR A 124 13.58 2.69 -24.56
CA THR A 124 14.75 2.62 -25.47
C THR A 124 14.38 1.73 -26.65
N ALA A 125 14.65 2.18 -27.88
CA ALA A 125 14.45 1.37 -29.07
C ALA A 125 15.29 0.08 -28.94
N ASN A 126 14.65 -1.09 -29.08
CA ASN A 126 15.37 -2.36 -29.07
C ASN A 126 16.24 -2.49 -30.30
N ASN A 127 17.53 -2.22 -30.19
CA ASN A 127 18.52 -2.48 -31.22
C ASN A 127 18.94 -3.96 -31.24
N GLU A 128 18.00 -4.91 -31.18
CA GLU A 128 18.32 -6.34 -31.29
C GLU A 128 18.73 -6.78 -32.72
N LYS A 129 18.79 -5.87 -33.68
CA LYS A 129 19.19 -6.19 -35.08
C LYS A 129 20.60 -5.74 -35.47
N ALA A 130 21.37 -5.15 -34.55
CA ALA A 130 22.71 -4.65 -34.91
C ALA A 130 23.88 -5.56 -34.48
N ALA A 131 23.62 -6.61 -33.71
CA ALA A 131 24.69 -7.49 -33.17
C ALA A 131 24.98 -8.74 -34.01
N GLU A 132 24.25 -9.02 -35.10
CA GLU A 132 24.41 -10.25 -35.91
C GLU A 132 25.24 -10.05 -37.20
N LYS A 133 25.94 -8.93 -37.36
CA LYS A 133 26.78 -8.67 -38.57
C LYS A 133 28.23 -8.31 -38.28
N ALA A 134 28.79 -8.73 -37.16
CA ALA A 134 30.18 -8.47 -36.82
C ALA A 134 30.93 -9.74 -36.42
N ASP A 135 30.68 -10.85 -37.15
CA ASP A 135 31.55 -12.02 -37.04
C ASP A 135 31.65 -12.65 -38.47
N ASP A 136 32.60 -12.19 -39.22
CA ASP A 136 33.28 -12.87 -40.32
C ASP A 136 34.21 -11.87 -41.07
N THR A 137 35.39 -11.66 -40.56
CA THR A 137 36.60 -11.44 -41.42
C THR A 137 37.85 -11.70 -40.55
N GLU A 138 38.46 -12.83 -40.87
CA GLU A 138 39.79 -13.21 -40.41
C GLU A 138 40.89 -12.30 -40.97
N SER A 139 41.87 -12.08 -40.11
CA SER A 139 43.31 -11.93 -40.35
C SER A 139 43.81 -11.29 -41.61
N GLU A 140 44.61 -10.25 -41.45
CA GLU A 140 45.98 -10.23 -41.98
C GLU A 140 46.85 -9.16 -41.27
N THR A 141 48.07 -9.56 -41.01
CA THR A 141 49.18 -8.87 -40.38
C THR A 141 49.67 -7.67 -41.18
N GLY A 142 50.03 -6.58 -40.49
CA GLY A 142 50.79 -5.47 -41.08
C GLY A 142 51.12 -4.40 -40.04
N SER A 143 52.36 -4.38 -39.59
CA SER A 143 52.97 -3.29 -38.83
C SER A 143 52.92 -1.98 -39.62
N ASP A 144 52.60 -0.86 -38.93
CA ASP A 144 53.43 0.35 -38.92
C ASP A 144 52.75 1.47 -38.13
N ASP A 145 53.60 2.22 -37.41
CA ASP A 145 53.32 3.42 -36.64
C ASP A 145 52.57 4.48 -37.47
N GLU A 146 51.47 5.01 -36.88
CA GLU A 146 51.12 6.44 -37.03
C GLU A 146 50.05 6.89 -36.02
N LEU A 147 50.43 7.91 -35.23
CA LEU A 147 49.64 8.98 -34.60
C LEU A 147 48.18 8.69 -34.28
N GLN A 148 47.92 8.48 -32.96
CA GLN A 148 46.59 8.60 -32.36
C GLN A 148 46.03 10.02 -32.56
N SER A 149 45.10 10.15 -33.45
CA SER A 149 44.14 11.24 -33.42
C SER A 149 43.05 10.86 -32.41
N ASP A 150 42.83 11.73 -31.43
CA ASP A 150 41.72 11.67 -30.48
C ASP A 150 40.40 11.59 -31.28
N GLN A 151 39.91 10.38 -31.52
CA GLN A 151 38.50 10.20 -31.93
C GLN A 151 37.65 10.44 -30.69
N GLU A 152 37.05 11.62 -30.60
CA GLU A 152 35.89 11.85 -29.75
C GLU A 152 34.86 10.75 -30.05
N THR A 153 34.74 9.80 -29.10
CA THR A 153 33.69 8.80 -29.17
C THR A 153 32.38 9.54 -28.97
N VAL A 154 31.68 9.85 -30.06
CA VAL A 154 30.34 10.39 -30.00
C VAL A 154 29.45 9.31 -29.37
N ILE A 155 29.18 9.44 -28.08
CA ILE A 155 28.19 8.60 -27.41
C ILE A 155 26.84 8.98 -27.95
N GLU A 156 26.34 8.26 -28.96
CA GLU A 156 24.96 8.39 -29.40
C GLU A 156 24.02 8.08 -28.22
N LEU A 157 23.27 9.08 -27.81
CA LEU A 157 22.23 8.87 -26.81
C LEU A 157 21.20 7.86 -27.36
N PRO A 158 20.79 6.87 -26.55
CA PRO A 158 19.83 5.86 -27.02
C PRO A 158 18.53 6.54 -27.49
N LYS A 159 18.11 6.19 -28.71
CA LYS A 159 16.88 6.70 -29.30
C LYS A 159 15.69 6.18 -28.48
N LEU A 160 14.89 7.09 -27.93
CA LEU A 160 13.66 6.76 -27.21
C LEU A 160 12.49 6.67 -28.20
N GLU A 161 11.70 5.62 -28.06
CA GLU A 161 10.45 5.45 -28.79
C GLU A 161 9.26 5.76 -27.85
N ALA A 162 8.32 6.56 -28.35
CA ALA A 162 7.10 6.91 -27.65
C ALA A 162 6.02 5.84 -27.90
N LYS A 163 5.50 5.23 -26.84
CA LYS A 163 4.44 4.23 -26.88
C LYS A 163 3.22 4.73 -26.13
N GLN A 164 2.08 4.80 -26.81
CA GLN A 164 0.83 5.12 -26.15
C GLN A 164 0.37 3.95 -25.30
N VAL A 165 0.02 4.24 -24.03
CA VAL A 165 -0.43 3.26 -23.05
C VAL A 165 -1.95 3.09 -23.13
N ASP A 166 -2.40 1.87 -23.44
CA ASP A 166 -3.83 1.53 -23.42
C ASP A 166 -4.28 1.23 -21.98
N LEU A 167 -5.12 2.09 -21.43
CA LEU A 167 -5.69 1.93 -20.09
C LEU A 167 -6.94 1.02 -20.04
N LYS A 168 -7.26 0.34 -21.16
CA LYS A 168 -8.43 -0.57 -21.26
C LYS A 168 -9.77 0.10 -20.89
N GLY A 169 -9.94 1.34 -21.30
CA GLY A 169 -11.15 2.12 -21.02
C GLY A 169 -11.25 2.63 -19.57
N LEU A 170 -10.22 2.47 -18.78
CA LEU A 170 -10.14 3.04 -17.43
C LEU A 170 -9.53 4.45 -17.49
N PRO A 171 -9.99 5.41 -16.67
CA PRO A 171 -9.45 6.77 -16.69
C PRO A 171 -8.10 6.86 -15.97
N VAL A 172 -7.33 7.89 -16.28
CA VAL A 172 -6.35 8.43 -15.33
C VAL A 172 -7.12 9.10 -14.21
N LEU A 173 -6.76 8.81 -12.97
CA LEU A 173 -7.32 9.49 -11.80
C LEU A 173 -6.28 10.45 -11.22
N VAL A 174 -6.73 11.50 -10.55
CA VAL A 174 -5.81 12.49 -9.97
C VAL A 174 -6.25 12.84 -8.55
N LYS A 175 -5.28 12.93 -7.65
CA LYS A 175 -5.47 13.43 -6.28
C LYS A 175 -4.54 14.62 -6.08
N GLY A 176 -5.11 15.82 -6.09
CA GLY A 176 -4.32 17.05 -6.15
C GLY A 176 -3.51 17.11 -7.45
N THR A 177 -2.20 17.00 -7.36
CA THR A 177 -1.29 16.99 -8.53
C THR A 177 -0.76 15.59 -8.87
N VAL A 178 -1.14 14.57 -8.12
CA VAL A 178 -0.62 13.20 -8.27
C VAL A 178 -1.52 12.41 -9.21
N PRO A 179 -1.02 11.99 -10.39
CA PRO A 179 -1.75 11.10 -11.26
C PRO A 179 -1.68 9.65 -10.77
N TYR A 180 -2.72 8.89 -11.12
CA TYR A 180 -2.86 7.47 -10.83
C TYR A 180 -3.23 6.73 -12.12
N ILE A 181 -2.60 5.61 -12.35
CA ILE A 181 -2.94 4.70 -13.45
C ILE A 181 -3.34 3.32 -12.91
N PRO A 182 -4.17 2.56 -13.64
CA PRO A 182 -4.46 1.19 -13.26
C PRO A 182 -3.19 0.33 -13.35
N VAL A 183 -2.90 -0.45 -12.29
CA VAL A 183 -1.73 -1.35 -12.27
C VAL A 183 -1.76 -2.33 -13.45
N ALA A 184 -2.93 -2.77 -13.88
CA ALA A 184 -3.11 -3.66 -15.03
C ALA A 184 -2.56 -3.06 -16.34
N ALA A 185 -2.49 -1.73 -16.47
CA ALA A 185 -1.94 -1.08 -17.66
C ALA A 185 -0.45 -1.40 -17.85
N ILE A 186 0.28 -1.69 -16.77
CA ILE A 186 1.70 -2.06 -16.83
C ILE A 186 1.88 -3.34 -17.63
N THR A 187 1.18 -4.42 -17.23
CA THR A 187 1.29 -5.74 -17.89
C THR A 187 0.62 -5.78 -19.23
N SER A 188 -0.57 -5.17 -19.39
CA SER A 188 -1.33 -5.22 -20.64
C SER A 188 -0.61 -4.51 -21.81
N ASN A 189 0.28 -3.59 -21.51
CA ASN A 189 1.09 -2.88 -22.50
C ASN A 189 2.54 -3.37 -22.56
N GLY A 190 2.95 -4.28 -21.64
CA GLY A 190 4.36 -4.71 -21.54
C GLY A 190 5.30 -3.55 -21.25
N LEU A 191 4.88 -2.58 -20.41
CA LEU A 191 5.65 -1.36 -20.14
C LEU A 191 6.97 -1.67 -19.47
N PHE A 192 8.05 -1.15 -20.01
CA PHE A 192 9.42 -1.20 -19.48
C PHE A 192 9.95 -2.61 -19.20
N GLY A 193 9.33 -3.66 -19.73
CA GLY A 193 9.63 -5.06 -19.41
C GLY A 193 9.19 -5.47 -18.01
N TRP A 194 8.34 -4.68 -17.36
CA TRP A 194 7.84 -4.97 -16.01
C TRP A 194 6.80 -6.08 -16.01
N ASP A 195 6.70 -6.75 -14.85
CA ASP A 195 5.75 -7.82 -14.64
C ASP A 195 4.98 -7.60 -13.34
N VAL A 196 3.70 -7.99 -13.34
CA VAL A 196 2.82 -7.87 -12.16
C VAL A 196 2.17 -9.22 -11.90
N TYR A 197 2.17 -9.63 -10.64
CA TYR A 197 1.45 -10.80 -10.17
C TYR A 197 0.52 -10.41 -9.01
N PHE A 198 -0.69 -10.94 -9.02
CA PHE A 198 -1.68 -10.75 -7.97
C PHE A 198 -2.04 -12.08 -7.31
N ASP A 199 -1.97 -12.12 -5.99
CA ASP A 199 -2.48 -13.20 -5.16
C ASP A 199 -3.61 -12.70 -4.25
N SER A 200 -4.74 -13.41 -4.23
CA SER A 200 -5.92 -12.97 -3.48
C SER A 200 -5.71 -12.98 -1.97
N TYR A 201 -4.77 -13.77 -1.44
CA TYR A 201 -4.48 -13.91 -0.02
C TYR A 201 -3.32 -13.04 0.47
N THR A 202 -2.55 -12.44 -0.42
CA THR A 202 -1.49 -11.50 -0.03
C THR A 202 -1.64 -10.15 -0.69
N GLY A 203 -1.68 -10.05 -2.01
CA GLY A 203 -1.84 -8.78 -2.69
C GLY A 203 -1.11 -8.71 -4.01
N ILE A 204 -0.45 -7.56 -4.27
CA ILE A 204 0.21 -7.24 -5.54
C ILE A 204 1.72 -7.34 -5.40
N TYR A 205 2.32 -7.98 -6.39
CA TYR A 205 3.76 -8.09 -6.59
C TYR A 205 4.11 -7.44 -7.91
N ILE A 206 5.02 -6.47 -7.89
CA ILE A 206 5.51 -5.75 -9.07
C ILE A 206 7.00 -6.02 -9.19
N SER A 207 7.43 -6.47 -10.38
CA SER A 207 8.84 -6.54 -10.75
C SER A 207 9.13 -5.46 -11.79
N THR A 208 10.09 -4.58 -11.48
CA THR A 208 10.60 -3.58 -12.43
C THR A 208 11.94 -3.99 -13.03
N LYS A 209 12.43 -5.18 -12.64
CA LYS A 209 13.70 -5.74 -13.11
C LYS A 209 13.45 -6.61 -14.34
N GLU A 210 14.20 -6.35 -15.39
CA GLU A 210 14.13 -7.12 -16.64
C GLU A 210 14.41 -8.61 -16.40
N GLY A 211 13.63 -9.48 -17.01
CA GLY A 211 13.73 -10.93 -16.87
C GLY A 211 13.21 -11.50 -15.54
N ILE A 212 12.93 -10.67 -14.53
CA ILE A 212 12.41 -11.13 -13.24
C ILE A 212 10.89 -11.12 -13.25
N LYS A 213 10.27 -12.30 -13.21
CA LYS A 213 8.82 -12.42 -13.10
C LYS A 213 8.34 -12.09 -11.69
N ALA A 214 7.30 -11.25 -11.57
CA ALA A 214 6.73 -10.85 -10.28
C ALA A 214 6.23 -12.07 -9.46
N LYS A 215 5.80 -13.13 -10.12
CA LYS A 215 5.44 -14.40 -9.46
C LYS A 215 6.62 -15.04 -8.70
N SER A 216 7.86 -14.82 -9.11
CA SER A 216 9.02 -15.33 -8.37
C SER A 216 9.28 -14.58 -7.06
N LEU A 217 8.69 -13.39 -6.91
CA LEU A 217 8.73 -12.57 -5.71
C LEU A 217 7.59 -12.90 -4.73
N PHE A 218 6.71 -13.80 -5.12
CA PHE A 218 5.52 -14.17 -4.36
C PHE A 218 5.88 -14.86 -3.04
N ASN A 219 5.29 -14.35 -1.94
CA ASN A 219 5.44 -14.93 -0.62
C ASN A 219 4.40 -16.03 -0.39
N GLU A 220 4.69 -17.25 -0.84
CA GLU A 220 3.80 -18.39 -0.69
C GLU A 220 3.54 -18.76 0.80
N PRO A 221 4.54 -18.77 1.71
CA PRO A 221 4.30 -18.95 3.14
C PRO A 221 3.27 -17.97 3.71
N ARG A 222 3.33 -16.71 3.32
CA ARG A 222 2.38 -15.69 3.74
C ARG A 222 0.97 -15.94 3.20
N SER A 223 0.86 -16.29 1.92
CA SER A 223 -0.42 -16.65 1.30
C SER A 223 -1.07 -17.85 1.99
N ARG A 224 -0.29 -18.88 2.27
CA ARG A 224 -0.72 -20.08 2.99
C ARG A 224 -1.22 -19.77 4.39
N TYR A 225 -0.48 -18.95 5.13
CA TYR A 225 -0.88 -18.48 6.44
C TYR A 225 -2.21 -17.72 6.42
N ASN A 226 -2.38 -16.78 5.48
CA ASN A 226 -3.62 -16.02 5.35
C ASN A 226 -4.80 -16.93 4.93
N ARG A 227 -4.58 -17.94 4.09
CA ARG A 227 -5.59 -18.98 3.80
C ARG A 227 -6.03 -19.71 5.08
N GLY A 228 -5.08 -20.01 5.97
CA GLY A 228 -5.38 -20.61 7.26
C GLY A 228 -6.24 -19.72 8.14
N LEU A 229 -5.95 -18.43 8.21
CA LEU A 229 -6.75 -17.45 8.95
C LEU A 229 -8.16 -17.32 8.37
N VAL A 230 -8.29 -17.26 7.03
CA VAL A 230 -9.59 -17.24 6.35
C VAL A 230 -10.39 -18.50 6.68
N SER A 231 -9.76 -19.66 6.61
CA SER A 231 -10.38 -20.95 6.99
C SER A 231 -10.82 -20.97 8.44
N TYR A 232 -10.01 -20.44 9.36
CA TYR A 232 -10.36 -20.32 10.77
C TYR A 232 -11.58 -19.42 10.99
N ILE A 233 -11.63 -18.23 10.40
CA ILE A 233 -12.78 -17.32 10.50
C ILE A 233 -14.04 -18.00 10.00
N LYS A 234 -14.01 -18.63 8.83
CA LYS A 234 -15.16 -19.32 8.23
C LYS A 234 -15.60 -20.55 9.04
N LYS A 235 -14.68 -21.23 9.71
CA LYS A 235 -15.00 -22.36 10.62
C LYS A 235 -15.88 -21.91 11.78
N TYR A 236 -15.63 -20.73 12.35
CA TYR A 236 -16.36 -20.24 13.52
C TYR A 236 -17.51 -19.29 13.14
N ASN A 237 -17.49 -18.71 11.95
CA ASN A 237 -18.60 -17.93 11.40
C ASN A 237 -18.82 -18.28 9.93
N SER A 238 -19.70 -19.25 9.69
CA SER A 238 -20.01 -19.77 8.35
C SER A 238 -20.76 -18.77 7.44
N SER A 239 -21.21 -17.63 7.96
CA SER A 239 -21.84 -16.56 7.16
C SER A 239 -20.84 -15.80 6.28
N TYR A 240 -19.54 -15.95 6.52
CA TYR A 240 -18.52 -15.30 5.71
C TYR A 240 -18.29 -16.03 4.39
N THR A 241 -18.41 -15.29 3.28
CA THR A 241 -17.79 -15.69 2.00
C THR A 241 -16.27 -15.64 2.12
N THR A 242 -15.57 -16.30 1.21
CA THR A 242 -14.10 -16.28 1.20
C THR A 242 -13.56 -14.85 1.10
N ASP A 243 -14.12 -14.03 0.20
CA ASP A 243 -13.68 -12.63 -0.01
C ASP A 243 -13.88 -11.76 1.24
N LYS A 244 -15.04 -11.89 1.89
CA LYS A 244 -15.29 -11.16 3.15
C LYS A 244 -14.35 -11.59 4.26
N ALA A 245 -14.04 -12.88 4.37
CA ALA A 245 -13.09 -13.38 5.34
C ALA A 245 -11.65 -12.96 5.02
N GLN A 246 -11.26 -12.91 3.74
CA GLN A 246 -9.97 -12.35 3.30
C GLN A 246 -9.85 -10.89 3.70
N ASN A 247 -10.84 -10.05 3.39
CA ASN A 247 -10.85 -8.64 3.76
C ASN A 247 -10.73 -8.47 5.28
N LEU A 248 -11.38 -9.32 6.04
CA LEU A 248 -11.28 -9.31 7.51
C LEU A 248 -9.87 -9.66 7.99
N VAL A 249 -9.22 -10.66 7.39
CA VAL A 249 -7.82 -11.03 7.71
C VAL A 249 -6.89 -9.84 7.45
N PHE A 250 -7.03 -9.16 6.31
CA PHE A 250 -6.22 -8.00 5.99
C PHE A 250 -6.48 -6.84 6.96
N LEU A 251 -7.72 -6.62 7.35
CA LEU A 251 -8.06 -5.58 8.30
C LEU A 251 -7.40 -5.83 9.66
N PHE A 252 -7.50 -7.03 10.21
CA PHE A 252 -6.79 -7.40 11.43
C PHE A 252 -5.27 -7.30 11.31
N GLN A 253 -4.72 -7.65 10.15
CA GLN A 253 -3.29 -7.51 9.88
C GLN A 253 -2.87 -6.04 9.83
N HIS A 254 -3.65 -5.22 9.15
CA HIS A 254 -3.42 -3.78 9.04
C HIS A 254 -3.37 -3.13 10.43
N GLU A 255 -4.40 -3.37 11.25
CA GLU A 255 -4.47 -2.79 12.59
C GLU A 255 -3.40 -3.38 13.54
N ALA A 256 -3.08 -4.66 13.40
CA ALA A 256 -1.99 -5.30 14.12
C ALA A 256 -0.64 -4.62 13.84
N ASN A 257 -0.38 -4.28 12.58
CA ASN A 257 0.85 -3.60 12.16
C ASN A 257 0.88 -2.14 12.65
N ILE A 258 -0.23 -1.40 12.51
CA ILE A 258 -0.31 0.01 12.94
C ILE A 258 -0.06 0.14 14.44
N TYR A 259 -0.69 -0.69 15.24
CA TYR A 259 -0.63 -0.58 16.71
C TYR A 259 0.45 -1.48 17.34
N GLY A 260 1.18 -2.29 16.55
CA GLY A 260 2.20 -3.19 17.08
C GLY A 260 1.62 -4.25 18.01
N VAL A 261 0.43 -4.79 17.69
CA VAL A 261 -0.22 -5.86 18.45
C VAL A 261 -0.15 -7.17 17.65
N ASP A 262 0.04 -8.31 18.32
CA ASP A 262 0.02 -9.62 17.64
C ASP A 262 -1.34 -9.85 16.96
N GLN A 263 -1.34 -10.08 15.63
CA GLN A 263 -2.55 -10.32 14.83
C GLN A 263 -3.39 -11.48 15.39
N THR A 264 -2.73 -12.56 15.85
CA THR A 264 -3.45 -13.71 16.39
C THR A 264 -4.09 -13.40 17.75
N LEU A 265 -3.55 -12.43 18.51
CA LEU A 265 -4.17 -11.94 19.74
C LEU A 265 -5.43 -11.14 19.43
N LEU A 266 -5.39 -10.22 18.44
CA LEU A 266 -6.57 -9.47 18.02
C LEU A 266 -7.68 -10.41 17.50
N LEU A 267 -7.31 -11.39 16.68
CA LEU A 267 -8.24 -12.42 16.18
C LEU A 267 -8.83 -13.26 17.31
N ALA A 268 -8.04 -13.59 18.34
CA ALA A 268 -8.52 -14.33 19.51
C ALA A 268 -9.52 -13.51 20.34
N VAL A 269 -9.29 -12.20 20.48
CA VAL A 269 -10.25 -11.29 21.11
C VAL A 269 -11.56 -11.27 20.33
N ALA A 270 -11.51 -10.99 19.02
CA ALA A 270 -12.71 -10.94 18.18
C ALA A 270 -13.47 -12.28 18.13
N HIS A 271 -12.75 -13.40 18.11
CA HIS A 271 -13.37 -14.72 18.21
C HIS A 271 -14.15 -14.89 19.52
N ARG A 272 -13.57 -14.52 20.64
CA ARG A 272 -14.20 -14.70 21.97
C ARG A 272 -15.33 -13.71 22.22
N GLU A 273 -15.21 -12.49 21.71
CA GLU A 273 -16.17 -11.41 21.94
C GLU A 273 -17.44 -11.57 21.11
N SER A 274 -17.30 -11.96 19.84
CA SER A 274 -18.44 -11.96 18.92
C SER A 274 -18.51 -13.14 17.97
N THR A 275 -17.52 -14.03 17.99
CA THR A 275 -17.33 -15.04 16.94
C THR A 275 -17.27 -14.37 15.56
N PHE A 276 -16.50 -13.29 15.47
CA PHE A 276 -16.33 -12.46 14.27
C PHE A 276 -17.64 -11.83 13.74
N ASN A 277 -18.64 -11.60 14.57
CA ASN A 277 -19.88 -10.97 14.15
C ASN A 277 -19.79 -9.43 14.29
N PRO A 278 -19.79 -8.64 13.20
CA PRO A 278 -19.68 -7.19 13.26
C PRO A 278 -20.92 -6.53 13.88
N SER A 279 -22.08 -7.19 13.83
CA SER A 279 -23.35 -6.67 14.38
C SER A 279 -23.66 -7.17 15.78
N ALA A 280 -22.68 -7.80 16.46
CA ALA A 280 -22.89 -8.34 17.79
C ALA A 280 -23.19 -7.24 18.82
N LYS A 281 -24.15 -7.52 19.70
CA LYS A 281 -24.52 -6.66 20.81
C LYS A 281 -24.71 -7.51 22.06
N SER A 282 -23.98 -7.20 23.13
CA SER A 282 -24.11 -7.91 24.40
C SER A 282 -25.30 -7.40 25.21
N SER A 283 -25.69 -8.17 26.23
CA SER A 283 -26.69 -7.74 27.24
C SER A 283 -26.23 -6.51 27.99
N SER A 284 -24.91 -6.32 28.17
CA SER A 284 -24.33 -5.14 28.83
C SER A 284 -24.20 -3.93 27.86
N GLY A 285 -24.57 -4.07 26.59
CA GLY A 285 -24.56 -2.99 25.60
C GLY A 285 -23.24 -2.80 24.86
N SER A 286 -22.26 -3.71 24.98
CA SER A 286 -21.05 -3.66 24.13
C SER A 286 -21.39 -4.00 22.68
N LEU A 287 -20.67 -3.42 21.73
CA LEU A 287 -21.01 -3.44 20.31
C LEU A 287 -19.86 -3.93 19.42
N GLY A 288 -20.24 -4.61 18.35
CA GLY A 288 -19.38 -4.95 17.24
C GLY A 288 -18.45 -6.13 17.49
N MET A 289 -17.50 -6.30 16.59
CA MET A 289 -16.64 -7.49 16.50
C MET A 289 -15.77 -7.69 17.74
N MET A 290 -15.24 -6.60 18.30
CA MET A 290 -14.38 -6.61 19.51
C MET A 290 -15.11 -6.18 20.77
N GLN A 291 -16.46 -6.11 20.73
CA GLN A 291 -17.34 -5.84 21.86
C GLN A 291 -16.95 -4.60 22.67
N ILE A 292 -16.87 -3.47 22.00
CA ILE A 292 -16.52 -2.20 22.61
C ILE A 292 -17.73 -1.57 23.32
N MET A 293 -17.54 -1.11 24.57
CA MET A 293 -18.56 -0.33 25.27
C MET A 293 -18.71 1.05 24.64
N PRO A 294 -19.94 1.51 24.29
CA PRO A 294 -20.18 2.85 23.76
C PRO A 294 -19.61 3.98 24.62
N SER A 295 -19.69 3.85 25.95
CA SER A 295 -19.14 4.83 26.88
C SER A 295 -17.61 4.91 26.83
N THR A 296 -16.93 3.83 26.44
CA THR A 296 -15.49 3.82 26.22
C THR A 296 -15.16 4.52 24.91
N ALA A 297 -15.83 4.16 23.81
CA ALA A 297 -15.62 4.72 22.48
C ALA A 297 -15.95 6.22 22.38
N ALA A 298 -16.99 6.66 23.10
CA ALA A 298 -17.39 8.07 23.10
C ALA A 298 -16.29 9.02 23.61
N ARG A 299 -15.41 8.57 24.51
CA ARG A 299 -14.24 9.34 24.96
C ARG A 299 -13.24 9.63 23.85
N TYR A 300 -13.31 8.89 22.76
CA TYR A 300 -12.47 9.01 21.57
C TYR A 300 -13.24 9.59 20.36
N GLY A 301 -14.47 10.10 20.61
CA GLY A 301 -15.31 10.69 19.58
C GLY A 301 -15.99 9.68 18.65
N ILE A 302 -16.05 8.40 19.04
CA ILE A 302 -16.66 7.33 18.25
C ILE A 302 -18.08 7.06 18.76
N SER A 303 -19.06 7.15 17.85
CA SER A 303 -20.47 6.90 18.14
C SER A 303 -20.80 5.41 18.20
N SER A 304 -21.92 5.06 18.81
CA SER A 304 -22.44 3.69 18.85
C SER A 304 -22.72 3.11 17.45
N THR A 305 -23.16 3.95 16.52
CA THR A 305 -23.41 3.53 15.13
C THR A 305 -22.10 3.16 14.42
N GLN A 306 -21.04 3.96 14.63
CA GLN A 306 -19.73 3.69 14.07
C GLN A 306 -19.11 2.40 14.63
N LEU A 307 -19.42 2.00 15.86
CA LEU A 307 -18.95 0.73 16.42
C LEU A 307 -19.52 -0.53 15.73
N LEU A 308 -20.54 -0.40 14.91
CA LEU A 308 -21.06 -1.51 14.10
C LEU A 308 -20.35 -1.63 12.75
N ASP A 309 -19.53 -0.64 12.38
CA ASP A 309 -18.60 -0.74 11.26
C ASP A 309 -17.38 -1.58 11.69
N PRO A 310 -17.09 -2.72 11.00
CA PRO A 310 -15.97 -3.57 11.37
C PRO A 310 -14.61 -2.87 11.32
N HIS A 311 -14.41 -1.91 10.41
CA HIS A 311 -13.17 -1.13 10.33
C HIS A 311 -12.97 -0.28 11.58
N VAL A 312 -13.97 0.52 11.94
CA VAL A 312 -13.92 1.37 13.14
C VAL A 312 -13.77 0.54 14.41
N ASN A 313 -14.49 -0.58 14.48
CA ASN A 313 -14.51 -1.44 15.67
C ASN A 313 -13.17 -2.15 15.90
N ILE A 314 -12.56 -2.70 14.84
CA ILE A 314 -11.27 -3.41 14.93
C ILE A 314 -10.13 -2.40 15.13
N GLU A 315 -10.14 -1.28 14.44
CA GLU A 315 -9.17 -0.20 14.65
C GLU A 315 -9.17 0.25 16.11
N PHE A 316 -10.35 0.62 16.62
CA PHE A 316 -10.46 1.09 18.00
C PHE A 316 -10.12 -0.01 19.00
N GLY A 317 -10.56 -1.25 18.75
CA GLY A 317 -10.26 -2.39 19.62
C GLY A 317 -8.76 -2.69 19.69
N ALA A 318 -8.05 -2.62 18.56
CA ALA A 318 -6.59 -2.80 18.48
C ALA A 318 -5.86 -1.68 19.22
N LYS A 319 -6.25 -0.42 18.99
CA LYS A 319 -5.74 0.75 19.70
C LYS A 319 -5.94 0.64 21.20
N TYR A 320 -7.17 0.35 21.62
CA TYR A 320 -7.52 0.25 23.04
C TYR A 320 -6.76 -0.88 23.73
N LEU A 321 -6.60 -2.04 23.08
CA LEU A 321 -5.79 -3.15 23.60
C LEU A 321 -4.32 -2.76 23.72
N LYS A 322 -3.76 -2.08 22.71
CA LYS A 322 -2.37 -1.59 22.75
C LYS A 322 -2.14 -0.64 23.93
N GLU A 323 -3.02 0.33 24.12
CA GLU A 323 -2.95 1.24 25.27
C GLU A 323 -2.95 0.50 26.61
N ARG A 324 -3.70 -0.61 26.73
CA ARG A 324 -3.68 -1.47 27.93
C ARG A 324 -2.36 -2.23 28.04
N ILE A 325 -1.85 -2.80 26.95
CA ILE A 325 -0.56 -3.50 26.95
C ILE A 325 0.56 -2.56 27.42
N ASP A 326 0.59 -1.33 26.91
CA ASP A 326 1.59 -0.33 27.28
C ASP A 326 1.45 0.11 28.75
N ALA A 327 0.21 0.39 29.17
CA ALA A 327 -0.07 0.80 30.55
C ALA A 327 0.35 -0.24 31.61
N TYR A 328 0.44 -1.51 31.22
CA TYR A 328 0.87 -2.61 32.11
C TYR A 328 2.25 -3.18 31.73
N GLY A 329 3.10 -2.39 31.07
CA GLY A 329 4.49 -2.76 30.77
C GLY A 329 4.65 -4.05 29.96
N GLY A 330 3.72 -4.31 29.02
CA GLY A 330 3.72 -5.50 28.18
C GLY A 330 3.03 -6.73 28.83
N ASN A 331 2.49 -6.62 30.05
CA ASN A 331 1.80 -7.72 30.69
C ASN A 331 0.42 -7.96 30.05
N VAL A 332 0.37 -8.89 29.09
CA VAL A 332 -0.84 -9.22 28.32
C VAL A 332 -2.00 -9.67 29.21
N THR A 333 -1.74 -10.42 30.29
CA THR A 333 -2.79 -10.88 31.21
C THR A 333 -3.46 -9.71 31.92
N LYS A 334 -2.68 -8.75 32.45
CA LYS A 334 -3.22 -7.53 33.05
C LYS A 334 -3.93 -6.65 32.03
N ALA A 335 -3.35 -6.51 30.82
CA ALA A 335 -3.93 -5.73 29.73
C ALA A 335 -5.31 -6.26 29.30
N LEU A 336 -5.43 -7.57 29.09
CA LEU A 336 -6.71 -8.23 28.76
C LEU A 336 -7.72 -8.14 29.91
N SER A 337 -7.26 -8.27 31.17
CA SER A 337 -8.13 -8.09 32.32
C SER A 337 -8.66 -6.65 32.39
N ALA A 338 -7.81 -5.64 32.11
CA ALA A 338 -8.21 -4.24 32.04
C ALA A 338 -9.11 -3.92 30.85
N TYR A 339 -8.89 -4.58 29.71
CA TYR A 339 -9.77 -4.49 28.54
C TYR A 339 -11.22 -4.87 28.89
N ASN A 340 -11.37 -5.98 29.65
CA ASN A 340 -12.68 -6.52 30.02
C ASN A 340 -13.33 -5.83 31.26
N GLN A 341 -12.54 -5.57 32.31
CA GLN A 341 -13.05 -5.13 33.60
C GLN A 341 -12.73 -3.66 33.94
N GLY A 342 -11.96 -3.00 33.07
CA GLY A 342 -11.47 -1.63 33.25
C GLY A 342 -10.20 -1.56 34.10
N SER A 343 -9.40 -0.53 33.84
CA SER A 343 -8.09 -0.32 34.51
C SER A 343 -8.21 -0.06 36.01
N VAL A 344 -9.32 0.52 36.46
CA VAL A 344 -9.53 0.80 37.90
C VAL A 344 -9.55 -0.49 38.74
N ALA A 345 -10.24 -1.52 38.25
CA ALA A 345 -10.30 -2.82 38.94
C ALA A 345 -8.91 -3.48 39.01
N VAL A 346 -8.17 -3.45 37.89
CA VAL A 346 -6.82 -4.03 37.83
C VAL A 346 -5.83 -3.29 38.72
N ASN A 347 -5.87 -1.96 38.75
CA ASN A 347 -4.98 -1.14 39.58
C ASN A 347 -5.23 -1.30 41.06
N ARG A 348 -6.48 -1.60 41.45
CA ARG A 348 -6.85 -1.90 42.86
C ARG A 348 -6.55 -3.36 43.25
N GLY A 349 -6.11 -4.19 42.31
CA GLY A 349 -5.91 -5.63 42.55
C GLY A 349 -7.23 -6.43 42.67
N SER A 350 -8.38 -5.81 42.40
CA SER A 350 -9.71 -6.40 42.49
C SER A 350 -10.25 -6.81 41.12
N TYR A 351 -9.60 -7.79 40.50
CA TYR A 351 -9.96 -8.26 39.15
C TYR A 351 -9.76 -9.77 38.99
N SER A 352 -10.41 -10.32 37.98
CA SER A 352 -10.27 -11.72 37.58
C SER A 352 -9.43 -11.87 36.33
N THR A 353 -8.53 -12.83 36.32
CA THR A 353 -7.73 -13.19 35.10
C THR A 353 -8.45 -14.19 34.19
N ARG A 354 -9.66 -14.63 34.54
CA ARG A 354 -10.41 -15.67 33.82
C ARG A 354 -10.65 -15.30 32.36
N TYR A 355 -10.97 -14.03 32.08
CA TYR A 355 -11.12 -13.53 30.72
C TYR A 355 -9.80 -13.61 29.96
N ALA A 356 -8.72 -13.09 30.54
CA ALA A 356 -7.40 -13.12 29.90
C ALA A 356 -6.95 -14.56 29.59
N ALA A 357 -7.14 -15.48 30.51
CA ALA A 357 -6.83 -16.90 30.32
C ALA A 357 -7.61 -17.51 29.13
N LYS A 358 -8.89 -17.15 28.96
CA LYS A 358 -9.72 -17.61 27.84
C LYS A 358 -9.20 -17.05 26.49
N ILE A 359 -8.80 -15.77 26.43
CA ILE A 359 -8.24 -15.16 25.21
C ILE A 359 -6.91 -15.82 24.85
N ILE A 360 -5.99 -15.95 25.80
CA ILE A 360 -4.67 -16.57 25.59
C ILE A 360 -4.82 -18.02 25.13
N SER A 361 -5.73 -18.78 25.72
CA SER A 361 -6.05 -20.14 25.28
C SER A 361 -6.60 -20.16 23.84
N THR A 362 -7.49 -19.22 23.50
CA THR A 362 -8.04 -19.11 22.12
C THR A 362 -6.94 -18.73 21.13
N GLN A 363 -6.02 -17.84 21.48
CA GLN A 363 -4.85 -17.52 20.67
C GLN A 363 -3.96 -18.74 20.44
N SER A 364 -3.68 -19.51 21.50
CA SER A 364 -2.90 -20.75 21.42
C SER A 364 -3.59 -21.78 20.50
N ASN A 365 -4.90 -21.95 20.64
CA ASN A 365 -5.68 -22.83 19.77
C ASN A 365 -5.67 -22.40 18.30
N LEU A 366 -5.73 -21.08 18.03
CA LEU A 366 -5.56 -20.54 16.68
C LEU A 366 -4.17 -20.87 16.10
N LYS A 367 -3.11 -20.63 16.90
CA LYS A 367 -1.73 -20.95 16.49
C LYS A 367 -1.56 -22.46 16.21
N THR A 368 -2.13 -23.31 17.06
CA THR A 368 -2.15 -24.76 16.86
C THR A 368 -2.94 -25.15 15.60
N TYR A 369 -4.11 -24.54 15.37
CA TYR A 369 -4.89 -24.77 14.15
C TYR A 369 -4.08 -24.46 12.88
N LEU A 370 -3.37 -23.34 12.89
CA LEU A 370 -2.53 -22.93 11.76
C LEU A 370 -1.36 -23.90 11.54
N SER A 371 -0.66 -24.29 12.60
CA SER A 371 0.49 -25.18 12.49
C SER A 371 0.09 -26.61 12.10
N SER A 372 -0.92 -27.18 12.76
CA SER A 372 -1.40 -28.54 12.47
C SER A 372 -2.08 -28.65 11.11
N GLY A 373 -2.68 -27.57 10.60
CA GLY A 373 -3.25 -27.47 9.27
C GLY A 373 -2.23 -27.24 8.15
N GLY A 374 -0.93 -27.15 8.46
CA GLY A 374 0.12 -26.87 7.49
C GLY A 374 0.15 -25.44 6.98
N TYR A 375 -0.54 -24.51 7.65
CA TYR A 375 -0.63 -23.11 7.23
C TYR A 375 0.59 -22.26 7.63
N GLY A 376 1.42 -22.76 8.52
CA GLY A 376 2.63 -22.05 8.97
C GLY A 376 2.37 -20.96 10.00
N THR A 377 3.36 -20.07 10.19
CA THR A 377 3.33 -19.00 11.22
C THR A 377 3.19 -17.61 10.64
N GLY A 378 3.16 -17.45 9.32
CA GLY A 378 3.08 -16.15 8.65
C GLY A 378 4.38 -15.33 8.62
N LYS A 379 5.50 -15.95 9.03
CA LYS A 379 6.85 -15.33 9.01
C LYS A 379 7.60 -15.74 7.75
#